data_11905e7a2f1b587d29f4f2b3d627f96e
#
_entry.id   11905e7a2f1b587d29f4f2b3d627f96e
#
_cell.length_a   1.000
_cell.length_b   1.000
_cell.length_c   1.000
_cell.angle_alpha   90.00
_cell.angle_beta   90.00
_cell.angle_gamma   90.00
#
_symmetry.space_group_name_H-M   'P 1'
#
loop_
_entity.id
_entity.type
_entity.pdbx_description
1 polymer ?
#
loop_
_entity_poly.entity_id
_entity_poly.type
_entity_poly.pdbx_seq_one_letter_code
_entity_poly.pdbx_strand_id
1 'polypeptide(L)'
;MPDVSGFDTRALHAGYSSDSVTGSSAVPIYQTASYVFHDTAHAARLFALEESGNIYSRIQNPTNDILEQRVAALERGVAAVAFSSGMAASTGALLTLCGPGDEIVASTRLYGGTVTLLSGQFQRLGIKTVWVDSDDAEGFEAALTERTRAVYLETIGNPRLAVPDLSGIASVAHRAGVPGSWTIRRLPRPCAVRSPLARISWCTV
;
A
#
# COMPACT_ATOMS: atom_id res chain seq x y z
N MET A 1 18.43 -7.12 10.30
CA MET A 1 17.61 -7.52 11.46
C MET A 1 17.61 -9.03 11.54
N PRO A 2 17.62 -9.66 12.74
CA PRO A 2 17.48 -11.11 12.83
C PRO A 2 16.17 -11.53 12.18
N ASP A 3 16.22 -12.62 11.40
CA ASP A 3 15.04 -13.24 10.79
C ASP A 3 14.12 -13.74 11.91
N VAL A 4 13.12 -12.94 12.23
CA VAL A 4 12.17 -13.24 13.31
C VAL A 4 11.16 -14.23 12.73
N SER A 5 11.37 -15.50 13.00
CA SER A 5 10.78 -16.65 12.30
C SER A 5 9.26 -16.80 12.40
N GLY A 6 8.57 -16.22 13.41
CA GLY A 6 7.12 -16.37 13.65
C GLY A 6 6.30 -15.16 13.24
N PHE A 7 5.06 -15.37 12.77
CA PHE A 7 4.12 -14.28 12.47
C PHE A 7 3.85 -13.41 13.71
N ASP A 8 3.55 -14.03 14.85
CA ASP A 8 3.21 -13.33 16.09
C ASP A 8 4.40 -12.53 16.62
N THR A 9 5.61 -13.10 16.54
CA THR A 9 6.84 -12.41 16.92
C THR A 9 7.10 -11.20 16.03
N ARG A 10 6.87 -11.31 14.71
CA ARG A 10 6.96 -10.17 13.79
C ARG A 10 5.90 -9.12 14.07
N ALA A 11 4.68 -9.53 14.39
CA ALA A 11 3.60 -8.60 14.72
C ALA A 11 3.92 -7.73 15.94
N LEU A 12 4.67 -8.29 16.90
CA LEU A 12 5.07 -7.59 18.12
C LEU A 12 6.37 -6.79 17.99
N HIS A 13 7.37 -7.32 17.28
CA HIS A 13 8.74 -6.82 17.36
C HIS A 13 9.34 -6.29 16.04
N ALA A 14 8.78 -6.62 14.88
CA ALA A 14 9.36 -6.15 13.62
C ALA A 14 9.35 -4.61 13.52
N GLY A 15 10.42 -4.06 12.95
CA GLY A 15 10.56 -2.63 12.72
C GLY A 15 10.96 -1.82 13.96
N TYR A 16 11.11 -2.44 15.13
CA TYR A 16 11.50 -1.73 16.34
C TYR A 16 12.61 -2.47 17.12
N SER A 17 13.61 -1.72 17.54
CA SER A 17 14.56 -2.08 18.58
C SER A 17 14.35 -1.16 19.77
N SER A 18 14.58 -1.61 21.00
CA SER A 18 14.40 -0.79 22.21
C SER A 18 15.13 0.54 22.09
N ASP A 19 14.47 1.62 22.57
CA ASP A 19 15.01 2.97 22.53
C ASP A 19 16.38 3.02 23.24
N SER A 20 17.39 3.56 22.55
CA SER A 20 18.77 3.55 23.03
C SER A 20 19.01 4.45 24.24
N VAL A 21 18.14 5.44 24.49
CA VAL A 21 18.27 6.40 25.59
C VAL A 21 17.54 5.92 26.82
N THR A 22 16.32 5.45 26.67
CA THR A 22 15.45 5.07 27.80
C THR A 22 15.36 3.56 28.02
N GLY A 23 15.77 2.75 27.04
CA GLY A 23 15.58 1.30 27.05
C GLY A 23 14.12 0.87 26.88
N SER A 24 13.24 1.77 26.45
CA SER A 24 11.81 1.46 26.29
C SER A 24 11.60 0.28 25.34
N SER A 25 10.88 -0.73 25.80
CA SER A 25 10.46 -1.87 24.96
C SER A 25 9.21 -1.57 24.14
N ALA A 26 8.41 -0.59 24.54
CA ALA A 26 7.27 -0.10 23.79
C ALA A 26 7.70 1.01 22.81
N VAL A 27 7.05 1.09 21.66
CA VAL A 27 7.30 2.14 20.68
C VAL A 27 6.95 3.50 21.27
N PRO A 28 7.87 4.47 21.38
CA PRO A 28 7.56 5.83 21.80
C PRO A 28 6.65 6.55 20.80
N ILE A 29 5.80 7.44 21.30
CA ILE A 29 4.95 8.31 20.47
C ILE A 29 5.65 9.66 20.30
N TYR A 30 6.13 9.94 19.08
CA TYR A 30 6.79 11.19 18.72
C TYR A 30 5.78 12.22 18.23
N GLN A 31 5.19 12.97 19.18
CA GLN A 31 4.24 14.06 18.90
C GLN A 31 4.98 15.36 18.56
N THR A 32 5.68 15.40 17.46
CA THR A 32 6.39 16.59 17.00
C THR A 32 6.16 16.84 15.52
N ALA A 33 6.23 18.09 15.09
CA ALA A 33 6.15 18.47 13.67
C ALA A 33 7.53 18.52 13.02
N SER A 34 8.55 19.01 13.74
CA SER A 34 9.91 19.25 13.22
C SER A 34 10.97 18.64 14.12
N TYR A 35 12.15 18.47 13.57
CA TYR A 35 13.31 17.89 14.24
C TYR A 35 14.49 18.86 14.19
N VAL A 36 15.36 18.81 15.20
CA VAL A 36 16.55 19.66 15.30
C VAL A 36 17.69 19.00 14.53
N PHE A 37 18.38 19.79 13.73
CA PHE A 37 19.59 19.36 13.03
C PHE A 37 20.84 19.62 13.90
N HIS A 38 21.89 18.84 13.69
CA HIS A 38 23.16 19.04 14.38
C HIS A 38 23.83 20.37 13.97
N ASP A 39 23.81 20.63 12.66
CA ASP A 39 24.33 21.84 12.03
C ASP A 39 23.71 22.05 10.64
N THR A 40 24.10 23.13 9.97
CA THR A 40 23.60 23.47 8.62
C THR A 40 24.03 22.45 7.56
N ALA A 41 25.22 21.86 7.70
CA ALA A 41 25.71 20.86 6.75
C ALA A 41 24.90 19.54 6.87
N HIS A 42 24.57 19.11 8.09
CA HIS A 42 23.67 17.99 8.35
C HIS A 42 22.29 18.24 7.72
N ALA A 43 21.71 19.42 7.94
CA ALA A 43 20.44 19.79 7.29
C ALA A 43 20.52 19.70 5.77
N ALA A 44 21.57 20.23 5.16
CA ALA A 44 21.76 20.18 3.70
C ALA A 44 21.78 18.72 3.17
N ARG A 45 22.51 17.81 3.83
CA ARG A 45 22.56 16.40 3.42
C ARG A 45 21.21 15.70 3.53
N LEU A 46 20.43 15.97 4.60
CA LEU A 46 19.10 15.42 4.77
C LEU A 46 18.14 15.89 3.67
N PHE A 47 18.15 17.19 3.34
CA PHE A 47 17.31 17.74 2.26
C PHE A 47 17.76 17.29 0.87
N ALA A 48 19.05 17.01 0.67
CA ALA A 48 19.58 16.43 -0.56
C ALA A 48 19.34 14.91 -0.67
N LEU A 49 18.76 14.26 0.35
CA LEU A 49 18.58 12.80 0.46
C LEU A 49 19.89 12.00 0.42
N GLU A 50 21.00 12.63 0.78
CA GLU A 50 22.32 12.01 0.91
C GLU A 50 22.49 11.28 2.25
N GLU A 51 21.66 11.63 3.21
CA GLU A 51 21.60 11.03 4.55
C GLU A 51 20.15 10.75 4.94
N SER A 52 19.90 9.63 5.61
CA SER A 52 18.59 9.29 6.13
C SER A 52 18.40 9.91 7.52
N GLY A 53 17.23 10.55 7.76
CA GLY A 53 16.93 11.11 9.07
C GLY A 53 15.63 11.90 9.07
N ASN A 54 15.22 12.30 10.28
CA ASN A 54 13.96 13.01 10.47
C ASN A 54 14.11 14.50 10.18
N ILE A 55 13.25 15.04 9.32
CA ILE A 55 13.20 16.47 8.98
C ILE A 55 11.89 17.06 9.50
N TYR A 56 10.78 16.46 9.12
CA TYR A 56 9.44 16.95 9.39
C TYR A 56 8.44 15.77 9.39
N SER A 57 7.55 15.70 10.38
CA SER A 57 6.67 14.53 10.59
C SER A 57 5.74 14.20 9.43
N ARG A 58 5.40 15.14 8.56
CA ARG A 58 4.64 14.86 7.33
C ARG A 58 5.45 14.05 6.32
N ILE A 59 6.79 14.18 6.34
CA ILE A 59 7.69 13.45 5.46
C ILE A 59 8.02 12.10 6.11
N GLN A 60 8.45 12.13 7.38
CA GLN A 60 8.84 10.96 8.14
C GLN A 60 8.70 11.21 9.64
N ASN A 61 8.16 10.24 10.36
CA ASN A 61 8.04 10.26 11.82
C ASN A 61 8.42 8.89 12.37
N PRO A 62 9.26 8.79 13.42
CA PRO A 62 9.72 7.49 13.93
C PRO A 62 8.58 6.56 14.36
N THR A 63 7.46 7.08 14.86
CA THR A 63 6.30 6.28 15.23
C THR A 63 5.64 5.64 13.98
N ASN A 64 5.47 6.42 12.91
CA ASN A 64 4.93 5.93 11.64
C ASN A 64 5.88 4.97 10.95
N ASP A 65 7.18 5.27 10.95
CA ASP A 65 8.21 4.44 10.35
C ASP A 65 8.21 3.02 10.93
N ILE A 66 8.06 2.87 12.25
CA ILE A 66 7.96 1.56 12.89
C ILE A 66 6.69 0.81 12.44
N LEU A 67 5.56 1.50 12.29
CA LEU A 67 4.34 0.90 11.74
C LEU A 67 4.57 0.42 10.30
N GLU A 68 5.17 1.26 9.47
CA GLU A 68 5.46 0.96 8.07
C GLU A 68 6.41 -0.23 7.93
N GLN A 69 7.52 -0.25 8.66
CA GLN A 69 8.46 -1.38 8.69
C GLN A 69 7.80 -2.68 9.18
N ARG A 70 6.94 -2.60 10.20
CA ARG A 70 6.22 -3.76 10.74
C ARG A 70 5.22 -4.32 9.74
N VAL A 71 4.46 -3.45 9.07
CA VAL A 71 3.54 -3.85 8.01
C VAL A 71 4.30 -4.50 6.85
N ALA A 72 5.38 -3.87 6.38
CA ALA A 72 6.22 -4.43 5.34
C ALA A 72 6.75 -5.83 5.72
N ALA A 73 7.25 -6.02 6.95
CA ALA A 73 7.73 -7.31 7.43
C ALA A 73 6.63 -8.38 7.50
N LEU A 74 5.42 -8.00 7.88
CA LEU A 74 4.27 -8.91 7.96
C LEU A 74 3.76 -9.32 6.59
N GLU A 75 3.75 -8.39 5.63
CA GLU A 75 3.31 -8.62 4.25
C GLU A 75 4.43 -9.15 3.35
N ARG A 76 5.66 -9.29 3.86
CA ARG A 76 6.86 -9.62 3.07
C ARG A 76 7.10 -8.65 1.93
N GLY A 77 6.69 -7.39 2.12
CA GLY A 77 6.89 -6.28 1.20
C GLY A 77 8.29 -5.68 1.35
N VAL A 78 8.70 -4.93 0.33
CA VAL A 78 9.97 -4.18 0.35
C VAL A 78 9.88 -2.99 1.30
N ALA A 79 8.74 -2.30 1.28
CA ALA A 79 8.45 -1.14 2.11
C ALA A 79 6.93 -0.97 2.28
N ALA A 80 6.52 -0.09 3.19
CA ALA A 80 5.14 0.36 3.34
C ALA A 80 5.11 1.87 3.58
N VAL A 81 4.00 2.51 3.27
CA VAL A 81 3.74 3.92 3.53
C VAL A 81 2.37 4.05 4.19
N ALA A 82 2.32 4.76 5.32
CA ALA A 82 1.09 5.00 6.06
C ALA A 82 0.38 6.26 5.54
N PHE A 83 -0.94 6.16 5.37
CA PHE A 83 -1.81 7.27 5.02
C PHE A 83 -2.88 7.47 6.10
N SER A 84 -3.44 8.67 6.16
CA SER A 84 -4.50 9.03 7.12
C SER A 84 -5.84 8.30 6.88
N SER A 85 -6.01 7.67 5.73
CA SER A 85 -7.20 6.87 5.39
C SER A 85 -6.91 5.89 4.26
N GLY A 86 -7.72 4.81 4.18
CA GLY A 86 -7.62 3.86 3.08
C GLY A 86 -7.91 4.48 1.71
N MET A 87 -8.81 5.45 1.63
CA MET A 87 -9.07 6.18 0.39
C MET A 87 -7.86 7.01 -0.04
N ALA A 88 -7.15 7.64 0.91
CA ALA A 88 -5.89 8.33 0.62
C ALA A 88 -4.80 7.36 0.16
N ALA A 89 -4.69 6.18 0.79
CA ALA A 89 -3.76 5.14 0.38
C ALA A 89 -4.06 4.65 -1.06
N SER A 90 -5.32 4.33 -1.37
CA SER A 90 -5.72 3.91 -2.72
C SER A 90 -5.45 5.00 -3.76
N THR A 91 -5.74 6.27 -3.43
CA THR A 91 -5.47 7.41 -4.32
C THR A 91 -3.99 7.58 -4.57
N GLY A 92 -3.17 7.62 -3.52
CA GLY A 92 -1.73 7.79 -3.62
C GLY A 92 -1.08 6.70 -4.46
N ALA A 93 -1.51 5.47 -4.24
CA ALA A 93 -1.02 4.33 -4.97
C ALA A 93 -1.33 4.38 -6.47
N LEU A 94 -2.58 4.56 -6.79
CA LEU A 94 -3.00 4.56 -8.18
C LEU A 94 -2.41 5.75 -8.94
N LEU A 95 -2.29 6.94 -8.31
CA LEU A 95 -1.61 8.08 -8.91
C LEU A 95 -0.09 7.90 -9.07
N THR A 96 0.52 7.02 -8.29
CA THR A 96 1.94 6.66 -8.50
C THR A 96 2.13 5.80 -9.75
N LEU A 97 1.11 5.01 -10.12
CA LEU A 97 1.16 4.08 -11.25
C LEU A 97 0.60 4.66 -12.54
N CYS A 98 -0.38 5.55 -12.45
CA CYS A 98 -1.20 6.00 -13.57
C CYS A 98 -1.11 7.50 -13.77
N GLY A 99 -1.07 7.92 -15.04
CA GLY A 99 -1.16 9.29 -15.50
C GLY A 99 -2.26 9.50 -16.55
N PRO A 100 -2.40 10.72 -17.09
CA PRO A 100 -3.37 10.99 -18.15
C PRO A 100 -3.17 10.09 -19.38
N GLY A 101 -4.24 9.46 -19.86
CA GLY A 101 -4.23 8.51 -20.98
C GLY A 101 -4.08 7.05 -20.56
N ASP A 102 -3.69 6.77 -19.32
CA ASP A 102 -3.59 5.41 -18.79
C ASP A 102 -4.96 4.84 -18.39
N GLU A 103 -5.00 3.52 -18.23
CA GLU A 103 -6.19 2.77 -17.85
C GLU A 103 -5.96 1.97 -16.56
N ILE A 104 -7.00 1.93 -15.71
CA ILE A 104 -7.11 1.05 -14.56
C ILE A 104 -8.19 0.02 -14.87
N VAL A 105 -7.86 -1.26 -14.82
CA VAL A 105 -8.85 -2.34 -14.88
C VAL A 105 -9.34 -2.63 -13.47
N ALA A 106 -10.63 -2.44 -13.21
CA ALA A 106 -11.18 -2.50 -11.86
C ALA A 106 -12.44 -3.37 -11.79
N SER A 107 -12.59 -4.13 -10.70
CA SER A 107 -13.82 -4.86 -10.40
C SER A 107 -15.00 -3.91 -10.22
N THR A 108 -16.20 -4.30 -10.67
CA THR A 108 -17.45 -3.59 -10.34
C THR A 108 -17.89 -3.81 -8.89
N ARG A 109 -17.24 -4.73 -8.16
CA ARG A 109 -17.62 -5.17 -6.81
C ARG A 109 -16.82 -4.48 -5.72
N LEU A 110 -16.59 -3.18 -5.90
CA LEU A 110 -15.84 -2.33 -4.99
C LEU A 110 -16.74 -1.55 -4.04
N TYR A 111 -16.14 -1.06 -2.99
CA TYR A 111 -16.74 -0.06 -2.11
C TYR A 111 -17.18 1.18 -2.91
N GLY A 112 -18.40 1.69 -2.65
CA GLY A 112 -18.96 2.82 -3.38
C GLY A 112 -18.08 4.07 -3.42
N GLY A 113 -17.33 4.35 -2.34
CA GLY A 113 -16.34 5.44 -2.33
C GLY A 113 -15.22 5.24 -3.34
N THR A 114 -14.76 4.01 -3.53
CA THR A 114 -13.74 3.68 -4.55
C THR A 114 -14.32 3.81 -5.96
N VAL A 115 -15.55 3.35 -6.17
CA VAL A 115 -16.25 3.55 -7.46
C VAL A 115 -16.36 5.03 -7.79
N THR A 116 -16.76 5.87 -6.83
CA THR A 116 -16.85 7.33 -7.01
C THR A 116 -15.49 7.96 -7.29
N LEU A 117 -14.44 7.51 -6.61
CA LEU A 117 -13.07 7.97 -6.84
C LEU A 117 -12.64 7.68 -8.28
N LEU A 118 -12.78 6.44 -8.74
CA LEU A 118 -12.32 5.98 -10.04
C LEU A 118 -13.16 6.58 -11.19
N SER A 119 -14.49 6.60 -11.06
CA SER A 119 -15.37 7.13 -12.10
C SER A 119 -15.47 8.66 -12.12
N GLY A 120 -15.10 9.34 -11.04
CA GLY A 120 -15.17 10.79 -10.91
C GLY A 120 -13.79 11.45 -10.96
N GLN A 121 -13.01 11.35 -9.89
CA GLN A 121 -11.75 12.08 -9.74
C GLN A 121 -10.70 11.61 -10.76
N PHE A 122 -10.52 10.30 -10.92
CA PHE A 122 -9.54 9.75 -11.85
C PHE A 122 -9.89 10.07 -13.30
N GLN A 123 -11.17 10.02 -13.65
CA GLN A 123 -11.63 10.42 -14.98
C GLN A 123 -11.31 11.90 -15.29
N ARG A 124 -11.48 12.81 -14.30
CA ARG A 124 -11.09 14.23 -14.44
C ARG A 124 -9.59 14.41 -14.63
N LEU A 125 -8.77 13.50 -14.10
CA LEU A 125 -7.32 13.49 -14.29
C LEU A 125 -6.90 12.83 -15.61
N GLY A 126 -7.86 12.44 -16.47
CA GLY A 126 -7.58 11.78 -17.75
C GLY A 126 -7.21 10.29 -17.62
N ILE A 127 -7.45 9.68 -16.47
CA ILE A 127 -7.21 8.24 -16.22
C ILE A 127 -8.54 7.51 -16.39
N LYS A 128 -8.58 6.57 -17.33
CA LYS A 128 -9.80 5.79 -17.62
C LYS A 128 -9.90 4.57 -16.73
N THR A 129 -11.12 4.25 -16.28
CA THR A 129 -11.40 2.97 -15.61
C THR A 129 -12.15 2.04 -16.54
N VAL A 130 -11.62 0.83 -16.70
CA VAL A 130 -12.26 -0.28 -17.41
C VAL A 130 -12.86 -1.21 -16.36
N TRP A 131 -14.18 -1.30 -16.33
CA TRP A 131 -14.91 -2.06 -15.33
C TRP A 131 -15.09 -3.52 -15.74
N VAL A 132 -14.78 -4.44 -14.83
CA VAL A 132 -14.93 -5.88 -15.01
C VAL A 132 -15.95 -6.42 -14.02
N ASP A 133 -17.02 -7.04 -14.53
CA ASP A 133 -18.05 -7.72 -13.73
C ASP A 133 -17.80 -9.23 -13.69
N SER A 134 -16.61 -9.61 -13.27
CA SER A 134 -16.18 -10.99 -13.09
C SER A 134 -15.34 -11.14 -11.84
N ASP A 135 -15.33 -12.34 -11.26
CA ASP A 135 -14.47 -12.71 -10.14
C ASP A 135 -13.31 -13.62 -10.58
N ASP A 136 -13.24 -13.98 -11.85
CA ASP A 136 -12.23 -14.87 -12.42
C ASP A 136 -11.16 -14.14 -13.23
N ALA A 137 -10.07 -14.84 -13.51
CA ALA A 137 -8.92 -14.30 -14.24
C ALA A 137 -9.21 -13.99 -15.71
N GLU A 138 -10.11 -14.74 -16.35
CA GLU A 138 -10.43 -14.61 -17.79
C GLU A 138 -11.08 -13.25 -18.08
N GLY A 139 -12.04 -12.83 -17.24
CA GLY A 139 -12.68 -11.52 -17.38
C GLY A 139 -11.69 -10.37 -17.25
N PHE A 140 -10.73 -10.49 -16.34
CA PHE A 140 -9.67 -9.48 -16.18
C PHE A 140 -8.68 -9.51 -17.36
N GLU A 141 -8.28 -10.70 -17.84
CA GLU A 141 -7.38 -10.83 -18.99
C GLU A 141 -7.94 -10.17 -20.25
N ALA A 142 -9.22 -10.38 -20.53
CA ALA A 142 -9.90 -9.79 -21.67
C ALA A 142 -10.00 -8.25 -21.60
N ALA A 143 -9.93 -7.67 -20.41
CA ALA A 143 -10.02 -6.22 -20.19
C ALA A 143 -8.66 -5.50 -20.26
N LEU A 144 -7.53 -6.23 -20.25
CA LEU A 144 -6.20 -5.64 -20.31
C LEU A 144 -5.90 -5.05 -21.68
N THR A 145 -5.27 -3.89 -21.70
CA THR A 145 -4.77 -3.20 -22.91
C THR A 145 -3.33 -2.75 -22.70
N GLU A 146 -2.68 -2.26 -23.74
CA GLU A 146 -1.35 -1.67 -23.67
C GLU A 146 -1.30 -0.42 -22.76
N ARG A 147 -2.44 0.23 -22.51
CA ARG A 147 -2.59 1.38 -21.64
C ARG A 147 -2.87 1.01 -20.20
N THR A 148 -3.14 -0.25 -19.88
CA THR A 148 -3.40 -0.68 -18.52
C THR A 148 -2.14 -0.54 -17.67
N ARG A 149 -2.25 0.22 -16.56
CA ARG A 149 -1.18 0.43 -15.59
C ARG A 149 -1.45 -0.16 -14.22
N ALA A 150 -2.70 -0.49 -13.93
CA ALA A 150 -3.07 -1.13 -12.67
C ALA A 150 -4.29 -2.02 -12.84
N VAL A 151 -4.34 -3.11 -12.07
CA VAL A 151 -5.53 -3.91 -11.82
C VAL A 151 -5.96 -3.67 -10.38
N TYR A 152 -7.22 -3.27 -10.16
CA TYR A 152 -7.71 -2.89 -8.84
C TYR A 152 -8.94 -3.69 -8.43
N LEU A 153 -8.87 -4.33 -7.24
CA LEU A 153 -9.98 -5.12 -6.68
C LEU A 153 -9.91 -5.14 -5.15
N GLU A 154 -10.98 -5.62 -4.50
CA GLU A 154 -11.05 -5.86 -3.07
C GLU A 154 -11.01 -7.37 -2.78
N THR A 155 -10.31 -7.78 -1.73
CA THR A 155 -10.24 -9.19 -1.31
C THR A 155 -11.60 -9.76 -0.93
N ILE A 156 -12.47 -8.90 -0.41
CA ILE A 156 -13.89 -9.17 -0.20
C ILE A 156 -14.64 -7.92 -0.64
N GLY A 157 -15.40 -8.05 -1.70
CA GLY A 157 -16.16 -6.94 -2.30
C GLY A 157 -17.23 -6.40 -1.36
N ASN A 158 -17.49 -5.09 -1.44
CA ASN A 158 -18.50 -4.41 -0.63
C ASN A 158 -19.54 -3.73 -1.54
N PRO A 159 -20.85 -4.01 -1.44
CA PRO A 159 -21.52 -4.74 -0.34
C PRO A 159 -21.78 -6.23 -0.60
N ARG A 160 -21.49 -6.74 -1.78
CA ARG A 160 -21.92 -8.08 -2.22
C ARG A 160 -21.12 -9.24 -1.62
N LEU A 161 -20.05 -8.97 -0.86
CA LEU A 161 -19.16 -9.96 -0.25
C LEU A 161 -18.56 -10.96 -1.26
N ALA A 162 -18.42 -10.55 -2.51
CA ALA A 162 -17.78 -11.34 -3.56
C ALA A 162 -16.30 -11.53 -3.24
N VAL A 163 -15.80 -12.74 -3.47
CA VAL A 163 -14.39 -13.11 -3.26
C VAL A 163 -13.79 -13.48 -4.59
N PRO A 164 -12.97 -12.61 -5.21
CA PRO A 164 -12.37 -12.87 -6.51
C PRO A 164 -11.22 -13.89 -6.41
N ASP A 165 -10.91 -14.56 -7.54
CA ASP A 165 -9.69 -15.36 -7.68
C ASP A 165 -8.45 -14.45 -7.75
N LEU A 166 -7.98 -14.01 -6.59
CA LEU A 166 -6.81 -13.12 -6.47
C LEU A 166 -5.57 -13.73 -7.12
N SER A 167 -5.37 -15.05 -7.02
CA SER A 167 -4.18 -15.73 -7.53
C SER A 167 -4.16 -15.76 -9.04
N GLY A 168 -5.30 -16.13 -9.64
CA GLY A 168 -5.48 -16.14 -11.08
C GLY A 168 -5.35 -14.75 -11.68
N ILE A 169 -6.06 -13.75 -11.11
CA ILE A 169 -6.02 -12.36 -11.57
C ILE A 169 -4.61 -11.77 -11.43
N ALA A 170 -3.91 -12.03 -10.31
CA ALA A 170 -2.52 -11.59 -10.15
C ALA A 170 -1.60 -12.20 -11.21
N SER A 171 -1.77 -13.49 -11.53
CA SER A 171 -0.97 -14.17 -12.55
C SER A 171 -1.18 -13.56 -13.95
N VAL A 172 -2.42 -13.21 -14.28
CA VAL A 172 -2.76 -12.51 -15.53
C VAL A 172 -2.11 -11.12 -15.56
N ALA A 173 -2.30 -10.32 -14.53
CA ALA A 173 -1.72 -8.99 -14.45
C ALA A 173 -0.18 -9.00 -14.57
N HIS A 174 0.49 -9.95 -13.90
CA HIS A 174 1.95 -10.10 -13.97
C HIS A 174 2.44 -10.53 -15.35
N ARG A 175 1.75 -11.42 -16.04
CA ARG A 175 2.11 -11.79 -17.43
C ARG A 175 2.05 -10.58 -18.36
N ALA A 176 1.10 -9.69 -18.13
CA ALA A 176 0.97 -8.43 -18.87
C ALA A 176 1.93 -7.31 -18.40
N GLY A 177 2.76 -7.57 -17.39
CA GLY A 177 3.67 -6.57 -16.81
C GLY A 177 2.97 -5.50 -15.96
N VAL A 178 1.69 -5.68 -15.66
CA VAL A 178 0.86 -4.73 -14.90
C VAL A 178 0.90 -5.06 -13.42
N PRO A 179 1.18 -4.10 -12.52
CA PRO A 179 1.08 -4.33 -11.09
C PRO A 179 -0.39 -4.53 -10.66
N GLY A 180 -0.64 -5.63 -9.94
CA GLY A 180 -1.91 -5.85 -9.28
C GLY A 180 -2.00 -5.03 -7.99
N SER A 181 -3.10 -4.31 -7.81
CA SER A 181 -3.41 -3.56 -6.60
C SER A 181 -4.73 -4.03 -6.04
N TRP A 182 -4.76 -4.47 -4.79
CA TRP A 182 -5.99 -4.84 -4.12
C TRP A 182 -6.06 -4.33 -2.70
N THR A 183 -7.25 -3.99 -2.26
CA THR A 183 -7.49 -3.58 -0.88
C THR A 183 -7.92 -4.77 -0.04
N ILE A 184 -7.27 -4.90 1.10
CA ILE A 184 -7.67 -5.84 2.16
C ILE A 184 -8.49 -5.05 3.15
N ARG A 185 -9.82 -5.22 3.14
CA ARG A 185 -10.69 -4.54 4.08
C ARG A 185 -11.06 -5.48 5.23
N ARG A 186 -10.68 -5.11 6.46
CA ARG A 186 -11.13 -5.73 7.73
C ARG A 186 -10.95 -7.26 7.88
N LEU A 187 -9.99 -7.88 7.22
CA LEU A 187 -9.67 -9.27 7.56
C LEU A 187 -8.57 -9.30 8.62
N PRO A 188 -8.72 -10.12 9.68
CA PRO A 188 -7.60 -10.47 10.54
C PRO A 188 -6.48 -11.05 9.66
N ARG A 189 -5.26 -10.60 9.85
CA ARG A 189 -4.11 -10.98 9.01
C ARG A 189 -3.89 -12.48 8.80
N PRO A 190 -4.22 -13.38 9.75
CA PRO A 190 -4.13 -14.83 9.49
C PRO A 190 -5.08 -15.30 8.38
N CYS A 191 -6.17 -14.55 8.12
CA CYS A 191 -7.15 -14.88 7.07
C CYS A 191 -6.86 -14.16 5.74
N ALA A 192 -5.95 -13.18 5.71
CA ALA A 192 -5.54 -12.55 4.47
C ALA A 192 -4.63 -13.51 3.71
N VAL A 193 -5.04 -13.89 2.51
CA VAL A 193 -4.20 -14.69 1.61
C VAL A 193 -2.97 -13.87 1.28
N ARG A 194 -1.81 -14.28 1.77
CA ARG A 194 -0.53 -13.73 1.35
C ARG A 194 -0.29 -14.15 -0.08
N SER A 195 -0.58 -13.28 -1.02
CA SER A 195 -0.18 -13.53 -2.39
C SER A 195 1.29 -13.14 -2.56
N PRO A 196 2.20 -14.09 -2.77
CA PRO A 196 3.58 -13.77 -3.16
C PRO A 196 3.65 -13.09 -4.53
N LEU A 197 2.51 -12.96 -5.20
CA LEU A 197 2.35 -12.46 -6.55
C LEU A 197 1.94 -10.98 -6.61
N ALA A 198 1.54 -10.37 -5.49
CA ALA A 198 1.19 -8.95 -5.47
C ALA A 198 2.44 -8.07 -5.47
N ARG A 199 2.63 -7.27 -6.49
CA ARG A 199 3.67 -6.22 -6.48
C ARG A 199 3.31 -5.07 -5.55
N ILE A 200 2.01 -4.80 -5.37
CA ILE A 200 1.50 -3.76 -4.48
C ILE A 200 0.24 -4.29 -3.79
N SER A 201 0.24 -4.37 -2.47
CA SER A 201 -0.93 -4.71 -1.67
C SER A 201 -1.20 -3.62 -0.64
N TRP A 202 -2.49 -3.31 -0.43
CA TRP A 202 -2.94 -2.27 0.48
C TRP A 202 -3.70 -2.90 1.64
N CYS A 203 -3.38 -2.45 2.85
CA CYS A 203 -4.14 -2.78 4.02
C CYS A 203 -4.82 -1.50 4.52
N THR A 204 -6.15 -1.47 4.53
CA THR A 204 -6.92 -0.45 5.25
C THR A 204 -7.38 -1.02 6.57
N VAL A 205 -7.11 -0.32 7.65
CA VAL A 205 -7.61 -0.62 9.00
C VAL A 205 -9.02 -0.05 9.17
#